data_c5efd45cf0369fac9b2081c4805b1fc1
#
_entry.id   c5efd45cf0369fac9b2081c4805b1fc1
#
_cell.length_a   1.000
_cell.length_b   1.000
_cell.length_c   1.000
_cell.angle_alpha   90.00
_cell.angle_beta   90.00
_cell.angle_gamma   90.00
#
_symmetry.space_group_name_H-M   'P 1'
#
loop_
_entity.id
_entity.type
_entity.pdbx_description
1 polymer ?
#
loop_
_entity_poly.entity_id
_entity_poly.type
_entity_poly.pdbx_seq_one_letter_code
_entity_poly.pdbx_strand_id
1 'polypeptide(L)'
;MYHKMHGSDQLDRRYLKIMKIKHFDQRDLKFAERNVAKAERLLVSQIAIVDRKRDGGLLPADDNTVLAGLYESKRRAMEHLKRVMAAIA
;
A
#
# COMPACT_ATOMS: atom_id res chain seq x y z
N MET A 1 -27.93 -15.23 -28.73
CA MET A 1 -27.44 -13.87 -28.91
C MET A 1 -27.06 -13.22 -27.60
N TYR A 2 -27.95 -13.25 -26.62
CA TYR A 2 -27.67 -12.64 -25.31
C TYR A 2 -26.45 -13.23 -24.63
N HIS A 3 -26.29 -14.54 -24.74
CA HIS A 3 -25.16 -15.20 -24.07
C HIS A 3 -23.81 -14.77 -24.64
N LYS A 4 -23.72 -14.53 -25.93
CA LYS A 4 -22.49 -14.04 -26.55
C LYS A 4 -22.17 -12.64 -26.12
N MET A 5 -23.17 -11.78 -25.99
CA MET A 5 -22.97 -10.41 -25.54
C MET A 5 -22.48 -10.35 -24.08
N HIS A 6 -23.09 -11.17 -23.23
CA HIS A 6 -22.65 -11.25 -21.84
C HIS A 6 -21.23 -11.79 -21.70
N GLY A 7 -20.89 -12.79 -22.50
CA GLY A 7 -19.53 -13.33 -22.52
C GLY A 7 -18.51 -12.30 -22.95
N SER A 8 -18.83 -11.52 -23.98
CA SER A 8 -17.97 -10.44 -24.47
C SER A 8 -17.78 -9.36 -23.41
N ASP A 9 -18.85 -8.96 -22.73
CA ASP A 9 -18.77 -7.96 -21.67
C ASP A 9 -17.85 -8.41 -20.53
N GLN A 10 -17.95 -9.67 -20.13
CA GLN A 10 -17.09 -10.20 -19.06
C GLN A 10 -15.63 -10.24 -19.49
N LEU A 11 -15.37 -10.64 -20.72
CA LEU A 11 -14.01 -10.66 -21.26
C LEU A 11 -13.43 -9.25 -21.34
N ASP A 12 -14.24 -8.29 -21.80
CA ASP A 12 -13.81 -6.90 -21.90
C ASP A 12 -13.48 -6.31 -20.53
N ARG A 13 -14.29 -6.62 -19.52
CA ARG A 13 -14.02 -6.16 -18.16
C ARG A 13 -12.73 -6.74 -17.61
N ARG A 14 -12.47 -8.02 -17.83
CA ARG A 14 -11.21 -8.64 -17.42
C ARG A 14 -10.03 -8.01 -18.14
N TYR A 15 -10.18 -7.79 -19.42
CA TYR A 15 -9.14 -7.16 -20.24
C TYR A 15 -8.83 -5.75 -19.74
N LEU A 16 -9.86 -4.95 -19.51
CA LEU A 16 -9.69 -3.59 -18.99
C LEU A 16 -9.06 -3.57 -17.60
N LYS A 17 -9.42 -4.52 -16.76
CA LYS A 17 -8.83 -4.65 -15.42
C LYS A 17 -7.34 -4.98 -15.49
N ILE A 18 -6.96 -5.88 -16.39
CA ILE A 18 -5.56 -6.24 -16.61
C ILE A 18 -4.80 -5.05 -17.19
N MET A 19 -5.39 -4.33 -18.13
CA MET A 19 -4.80 -3.12 -18.70
C MET A 19 -4.57 -2.04 -17.64
N LYS A 20 -5.54 -1.83 -16.75
CA LYS A 20 -5.39 -0.87 -15.65
C LYS A 20 -4.23 -1.23 -14.72
N ILE A 21 -4.04 -2.51 -14.45
CA ILE A 21 -2.92 -2.98 -13.62
C ILE A 21 -1.58 -2.68 -14.29
N LYS A 22 -1.52 -2.78 -15.63
CA LYS A 22 -0.30 -2.55 -16.39
C LYS A 22 -0.04 -1.08 -16.73
N HIS A 23 -1.07 -0.24 -16.67
CA HIS A 23 -0.97 1.16 -17.05
C HIS A 23 -0.97 2.10 -15.85
N PHE A 24 0.12 2.08 -15.11
CA PHE A 24 0.36 3.10 -14.10
C PHE A 24 0.95 4.35 -14.77
N ASP A 25 0.49 5.53 -14.34
CA ASP A 25 1.00 6.80 -14.83
C ASP A 25 1.76 7.56 -13.73
N GLN A 26 2.19 8.77 -14.04
CA GLN A 26 2.94 9.60 -13.09
C GLN A 26 2.14 9.97 -11.84
N ARG A 27 0.81 10.04 -11.94
CA ARG A 27 -0.03 10.31 -10.77
C ARG A 27 -0.04 9.10 -9.84
N ASP A 28 -0.07 7.91 -10.40
CA ASP A 28 0.02 6.67 -9.61
C ASP A 28 1.36 6.59 -8.89
N LEU A 29 2.44 6.99 -9.56
CA LEU A 29 3.76 7.03 -8.96
C LEU A 29 3.81 8.00 -7.78
N LYS A 30 3.32 9.22 -7.97
CA LYS A 30 3.28 10.22 -6.90
C LYS A 30 2.43 9.75 -5.72
N PHE A 31 1.30 9.11 -6.00
CA PHE A 31 0.42 8.57 -4.97
C PHE A 31 1.12 7.46 -4.19
N ALA A 32 1.81 6.56 -4.88
CA ALA A 32 2.56 5.48 -4.25
C ALA A 32 3.70 6.01 -3.38
N GLU A 33 4.42 7.02 -3.86
CA GLU A 33 5.48 7.68 -3.10
C GLU A 33 4.94 8.35 -1.83
N ARG A 34 3.79 9.03 -1.94
CA ARG A 34 3.13 9.65 -0.78
C ARG A 34 2.70 8.62 0.25
N ASN A 35 2.22 7.47 -0.20
CA ASN A 35 1.81 6.39 0.70
C ASN A 35 3.00 5.85 1.47
N VAL A 36 4.15 5.66 0.83
CA VAL A 36 5.38 5.25 1.49
C VAL A 36 5.81 6.31 2.52
N ALA A 37 5.84 7.57 2.14
CA ALA A 37 6.22 8.66 3.02
C ALA A 37 5.30 8.76 4.24
N LYS A 38 3.98 8.60 4.02
CA LYS A 38 3.00 8.60 5.11
C LYS A 38 3.25 7.43 6.07
N ALA A 39 3.47 6.24 5.53
CA ALA A 39 3.74 5.06 6.34
C ALA A 39 5.01 5.24 7.18
N GLU A 40 6.06 5.82 6.60
CA GLU A 40 7.29 6.10 7.31
C GLU A 40 7.09 7.11 8.44
N ARG A 41 6.33 8.19 8.20
CA ARG A 41 6.04 9.17 9.24
C ARG A 41 5.25 8.57 10.40
N LEU A 42 4.24 7.75 10.10
CA LEU A 42 3.46 7.07 11.13
C LEU A 42 4.33 6.11 11.95
N LEU A 43 5.23 5.41 11.27
CA LEU A 43 6.15 4.48 11.91
C LEU A 43 7.10 5.20 12.85
N VAL A 44 7.71 6.30 12.40
CA VAL A 44 8.62 7.10 13.21
C VAL A 44 7.89 7.64 14.44
N SER A 45 6.68 8.17 14.28
CA SER A 45 5.86 8.66 15.40
C SER A 45 5.57 7.56 16.40
N GLN A 46 5.23 6.38 15.96
CA GLN A 46 4.92 5.26 16.85
C GLN A 46 6.15 4.76 17.58
N ILE A 47 7.30 4.70 16.91
CA ILE A 47 8.58 4.35 17.54
C ILE A 47 8.89 5.32 18.68
N ALA A 48 8.71 6.61 18.45
CA ALA A 48 8.94 7.62 19.47
C ALA A 48 8.01 7.44 20.69
N ILE A 49 6.75 7.08 20.45
CA ILE A 49 5.79 6.80 21.54
C ILE A 49 6.24 5.58 22.35
N VAL A 50 6.62 4.50 21.68
CA VAL A 50 7.09 3.27 22.33
C VAL A 50 8.32 3.55 23.17
N ASP A 51 9.29 4.28 22.63
CA ASP A 51 10.51 4.62 23.32
C ASP A 51 10.25 5.46 24.59
N ARG A 52 9.35 6.44 24.50
CA ARG A 52 8.96 7.25 25.67
C ARG A 52 8.30 6.42 26.75
N LYS A 53 7.42 5.50 26.38
CA LYS A 53 6.77 4.61 27.34
C LYS A 53 7.77 3.67 28.00
N ARG A 54 8.70 3.15 27.24
CA ARG A 54 9.75 2.27 27.76
C ARG A 54 10.64 3.01 28.75
N ASP A 55 11.03 4.24 28.43
CA ASP A 55 11.84 5.08 29.29
C ASP A 55 11.11 5.43 30.59
N GLY A 56 9.77 5.56 30.53
CA GLY A 56 8.92 5.79 31.69
C GLY A 56 8.59 4.54 32.48
N GLY A 57 9.12 3.38 32.11
CA GLY A 57 8.87 2.12 32.80
C GLY A 57 7.53 1.46 32.46
N LEU A 58 6.84 1.92 31.43
CA LEU A 58 5.58 1.33 30.98
C LEU A 58 5.82 0.16 30.04
N LEU A 59 4.91 -0.81 30.04
CA LEU A 59 4.96 -1.94 29.12
C LEU A 59 4.17 -1.60 27.85
N PRO A 60 4.84 -1.41 26.70
CA PRO A 60 4.16 -0.97 25.47
C PRO A 60 3.60 -2.13 24.65
N ALA A 61 2.90 -3.08 25.27
CA ALA A 61 2.42 -4.28 24.57
C ALA A 61 1.47 -3.95 23.41
N ASP A 62 0.48 -3.07 23.66
CA ASP A 62 -0.48 -2.67 22.62
C ASP A 62 0.19 -1.82 21.55
N ASP A 63 1.14 -0.98 21.95
CA ASP A 63 1.91 -0.17 21.01
C ASP A 63 2.80 -1.00 20.12
N ASN A 64 3.32 -2.13 20.62
CA ASN A 64 4.09 -3.07 19.80
C ASN A 64 3.22 -3.72 18.72
N THR A 65 1.97 -4.00 19.02
CA THR A 65 1.01 -4.52 18.03
C THR A 65 0.74 -3.48 16.94
N VAL A 66 0.54 -2.22 17.34
CA VAL A 66 0.37 -1.11 16.40
C VAL A 66 1.62 -0.94 15.55
N LEU A 67 2.80 -1.02 16.16
CA LEU A 67 4.06 -0.89 15.48
C LEU A 67 4.24 -1.98 14.41
N ALA A 68 3.93 -3.23 14.74
CA ALA A 68 3.98 -4.34 13.79
C ALA A 68 3.05 -4.10 12.59
N GLY A 69 1.84 -3.58 12.84
CA GLY A 69 0.90 -3.22 11.79
C GLY A 69 1.42 -2.12 10.88
N LEU A 70 2.12 -1.13 11.45
CA LEU A 70 2.72 -0.03 10.69
C LEU A 70 3.90 -0.50 9.83
N TYR A 71 4.73 -1.42 10.33
CA TYR A 71 5.78 -2.05 9.52
C TYR A 71 5.19 -2.79 8.33
N GLU A 72 4.11 -3.53 8.55
CA GLU A 72 3.43 -4.25 7.47
C GLU A 72 2.83 -3.28 6.45
N SER A 73 2.21 -2.19 6.90
CA SER A 73 1.68 -1.16 6.01
C SER A 73 2.78 -0.52 5.16
N LYS A 74 3.93 -0.25 5.76
CA LYS A 74 5.09 0.29 5.05
C LYS A 74 5.57 -0.70 3.99
N ARG A 75 5.68 -1.98 4.35
CA ARG A 75 6.10 -3.02 3.43
C ARG A 75 5.19 -3.09 2.20
N ARG A 76 3.87 -3.06 2.43
CA ARG A 76 2.88 -3.09 1.34
C ARG A 76 2.98 -1.86 0.46
N ALA A 77 3.16 -0.68 1.06
CA ALA A 77 3.31 0.56 0.30
C ALA A 77 4.56 0.52 -0.57
N MET A 78 5.66 0.01 -0.04
CA MET A 78 6.91 -0.12 -0.80
C MET A 78 6.79 -1.14 -1.93
N GLU A 79 6.13 -2.24 -1.71
CA GLU A 79 5.87 -3.23 -2.77
C GLU A 79 5.01 -2.66 -3.88
N HIS A 80 3.99 -1.89 -3.51
CA HIS A 80 3.14 -1.21 -4.48
C HIS A 80 3.96 -0.20 -5.30
N LEU A 81 4.79 0.58 -4.63
CA LEU A 81 5.67 1.53 -5.31
C LEU A 81 6.59 0.82 -6.31
N LYS A 82 7.18 -0.30 -5.92
CA LYS A 82 8.03 -1.09 -6.82
C LYS A 82 7.28 -1.53 -8.07
N ARG A 83 6.02 -1.99 -7.91
CA ARG A 83 5.20 -2.40 -9.04
C ARG A 83 4.88 -1.25 -9.97
N VAL A 84 4.55 -0.09 -9.41
CA VAL A 84 4.28 1.11 -10.20
C VAL A 84 5.53 1.54 -10.98
N MET A 85 6.68 1.58 -10.31
CA MET A 85 7.94 1.94 -10.94
C MET A 85 8.31 1.00 -12.08
N ALA A 86 8.14 -0.31 -11.85
CA ALA A 86 8.43 -1.31 -12.88
C ALA A 86 7.50 -1.17 -14.09
N ALA A 87 6.25 -0.79 -13.87
CA ALA A 87 5.28 -0.63 -14.94
C ALA A 87 5.50 0.64 -15.76
N ILE A 88 6.03 1.70 -15.13
CA ILE A 88 6.33 2.98 -15.81
C ILE A 88 7.67 2.90 -16.56
N ALA A 89 8.63 2.23 -15.98
CA ALA A 89 9.94 2.04 -16.62
C ALA A 89 9.81 1.17 -17.87
#